data_31c24ff81098931fea27ce4969e8e400
#
_entry.id   31c24ff81098931fea27ce4969e8e400
#
_cell.length_a   1.000
_cell.length_b   1.000
_cell.length_c   1.000
_cell.angle_alpha   90.00
_cell.angle_beta   90.00
_cell.angle_gamma   90.00
#
_symmetry.space_group_name_H-M   'P 1'
#
loop_
_entity.id
_entity.type
_entity.pdbx_description
1 polymer ?
#
loop_
_entity_poly.entity_id
_entity_poly.type
_entity_poly.pdbx_seq_one_letter_code
_entity_poly.pdbx_strand_id
1 'polypeptide(L)'
;MSENEAKLKSDNAGSLVWDLPLRIFHWALAVSLMGSWITAEAGFEWTQTHFLFGYTALGLISFRLLWGLVGTTHARFRNFLSGPKAVIQSLKQLPKSTPANGVSHIGHGPLGGWASVVLLALVMTQAVSGLFISDDIFYAGPYNSVVSNSLA
;
A
#
# COMPACT_ATOMS: atom_id res chain seq x y z
N MET A 1 -11.46 -33.41 -27.71
CA MET A 1 -11.37 -32.14 -26.97
C MET A 1 -11.22 -31.07 -28.05
N SER A 2 -12.23 -30.27 -28.29
CA SER A 2 -12.23 -29.32 -29.38
C SER A 2 -11.33 -28.12 -29.08
N GLU A 3 -10.77 -27.52 -30.13
CA GLU A 3 -9.91 -26.33 -30.02
C GLU A 3 -10.59 -25.17 -29.29
N ASN A 4 -11.93 -25.10 -29.37
CA ASN A 4 -12.74 -24.15 -28.62
C ASN A 4 -12.77 -24.39 -27.10
N GLU A 5 -12.73 -25.64 -26.65
CA GLU A 5 -12.64 -25.94 -25.21
C GLU A 5 -11.29 -25.61 -24.61
N ALA A 6 -10.23 -25.80 -25.40
CA ALA A 6 -8.87 -25.41 -25.01
C ALA A 6 -8.75 -23.89 -24.91
N LYS A 7 -9.36 -23.15 -25.84
CA LYS A 7 -9.38 -21.68 -25.84
C LYS A 7 -10.22 -21.10 -24.70
N LEU A 8 -11.39 -21.68 -24.40
CA LEU A 8 -12.23 -21.32 -23.25
C LEU A 8 -11.54 -21.61 -21.90
N LYS A 9 -10.75 -22.69 -21.82
CA LYS A 9 -9.93 -23.01 -20.65
C LYS A 9 -8.74 -22.06 -20.49
N SER A 10 -8.15 -21.61 -21.59
CA SER A 10 -7.09 -20.59 -21.62
C SER A 10 -7.62 -19.22 -21.21
N ASP A 11 -8.81 -18.84 -21.69
CA ASP A 11 -9.44 -17.56 -21.33
C ASP A 11 -9.97 -17.55 -19.87
N ASN A 12 -10.35 -18.70 -19.33
CA ASN A 12 -10.73 -18.85 -17.92
C ASN A 12 -9.55 -19.03 -16.96
N ALA A 13 -8.35 -19.34 -17.46
CA ALA A 13 -7.10 -19.21 -16.68
C ALA A 13 -6.68 -17.74 -16.55
N GLY A 14 -7.49 -16.84 -17.13
CA GLY A 14 -7.31 -15.41 -17.13
C GLY A 14 -7.57 -14.77 -15.80
N SER A 15 -6.67 -13.95 -15.47
CA SER A 15 -6.77 -12.78 -14.58
C SER A 15 -7.16 -13.06 -13.13
N LEU A 16 -6.33 -13.78 -12.42
CA LEU A 16 -6.10 -13.43 -11.01
C LEU A 16 -5.48 -12.03 -10.98
N VAL A 17 -6.35 -11.00 -11.09
CA VAL A 17 -5.96 -9.58 -11.10
C VAL A 17 -5.21 -9.21 -9.81
N TRP A 18 -5.42 -10.01 -8.75
CA TRP A 18 -4.80 -9.82 -7.46
C TRP A 18 -4.02 -11.07 -7.07
N ASP A 19 -2.70 -10.95 -7.09
CA ASP A 19 -1.80 -11.98 -6.56
C ASP A 19 -2.08 -12.25 -5.09
N LEU A 20 -1.98 -13.51 -4.67
CA LEU A 20 -2.12 -13.89 -3.28
C LEU A 20 -1.22 -13.07 -2.34
N PRO A 21 0.07 -12.80 -2.66
CA PRO A 21 0.93 -11.93 -1.86
C PRO A 21 0.36 -10.52 -1.65
N LEU A 22 -0.26 -9.94 -2.69
CA LEU A 22 -0.86 -8.60 -2.59
C LEU A 22 -2.12 -8.58 -1.71
N ARG A 23 -2.91 -9.66 -1.75
CA ARG A 23 -4.10 -9.79 -0.89
C ARG A 23 -3.69 -9.93 0.58
N ILE A 24 -2.71 -10.78 0.87
CA ILE A 24 -2.16 -10.95 2.23
C ILE A 24 -1.56 -9.63 2.72
N PHE A 25 -0.74 -8.97 1.90
CA PHE A 25 -0.17 -7.66 2.21
C PHE A 25 -1.25 -6.64 2.59
N HIS A 26 -2.32 -6.54 1.79
CA HIS A 26 -3.39 -5.57 2.02
C HIS A 26 -4.07 -5.78 3.38
N TRP A 27 -4.48 -7.01 3.69
CA TRP A 27 -5.13 -7.33 4.95
C TRP A 27 -4.18 -7.22 6.15
N ALA A 28 -2.94 -7.67 6.01
CA ALA A 28 -1.94 -7.55 7.05
C ALA A 28 -1.62 -6.07 7.36
N LEU A 29 -1.51 -5.22 6.33
CA LEU A 29 -1.31 -3.79 6.51
C LEU A 29 -2.53 -3.14 7.17
N ALA A 30 -3.76 -3.46 6.75
CA ALA A 30 -4.97 -2.93 7.35
C ALA A 30 -5.06 -3.29 8.84
N VAL A 31 -4.77 -4.54 9.20
CA VAL A 31 -4.75 -4.99 10.62
C VAL A 31 -3.64 -4.27 11.40
N SER A 32 -2.45 -4.11 10.82
CA SER A 32 -1.34 -3.41 11.47
C SER A 32 -1.65 -1.93 11.73
N LEU A 33 -2.26 -1.24 10.76
CA LEU A 33 -2.65 0.16 10.93
C LEU A 33 -3.78 0.32 11.94
N MET A 34 -4.78 -0.56 11.91
CA MET A 34 -5.87 -0.56 12.89
C MET A 34 -5.35 -0.84 14.29
N GLY A 35 -4.48 -1.85 14.45
CA GLY A 35 -3.83 -2.18 15.73
C GLY A 35 -2.97 -1.03 16.24
N SER A 36 -2.20 -0.38 15.36
CA SER A 36 -1.39 0.79 15.70
C SER A 36 -2.26 1.94 16.19
N TRP A 37 -3.39 2.22 15.52
CA TRP A 37 -4.31 3.26 15.93
C TRP A 37 -4.95 2.96 17.29
N ILE A 38 -5.49 1.76 17.48
CA ILE A 38 -6.12 1.35 18.74
C ILE A 38 -5.13 1.44 19.90
N THR A 39 -3.90 0.96 19.71
CA THR A 39 -2.88 0.98 20.77
C THR A 39 -2.35 2.38 21.07
N ALA A 40 -2.37 3.31 20.10
CA ALA A 40 -2.05 4.71 20.33
C ALA A 40 -3.08 5.40 21.24
N GLU A 41 -4.36 5.06 21.08
CA GLU A 41 -5.46 5.60 21.91
C GLU A 41 -5.54 4.93 23.30
N ALA A 42 -5.02 3.71 23.43
CA ALA A 42 -5.13 2.92 24.67
C ALA A 42 -4.20 3.38 25.81
N GLY A 43 -3.25 4.29 25.53
CA GLY A 43 -2.36 4.87 26.53
C GLY A 43 -0.99 4.18 26.66
N PHE A 44 -0.19 4.65 27.62
CA PHE A 44 1.24 4.30 27.75
C PHE A 44 1.53 2.80 27.90
N GLU A 45 0.65 2.04 28.52
CA GLU A 45 0.84 0.60 28.72
C GLU A 45 0.91 -0.15 27.39
N TRP A 46 0.36 0.41 26.33
CA TRP A 46 0.30 -0.18 24.99
C TRP A 46 1.38 0.32 24.03
N THR A 47 2.27 1.21 24.50
CA THR A 47 3.30 1.82 23.65
C THR A 47 4.17 0.77 22.94
N GLN A 48 4.61 -0.26 23.64
CA GLN A 48 5.41 -1.33 23.04
C GLN A 48 4.65 -2.09 21.94
N THR A 49 3.36 -2.34 22.15
CA THR A 49 2.49 -2.98 21.16
C THR A 49 2.26 -2.07 19.96
N HIS A 50 2.11 -0.76 20.19
CA HIS A 50 2.03 0.23 19.12
C HIS A 50 3.27 0.18 18.20
N PHE A 51 4.47 0.15 18.78
CA PHE A 51 5.71 0.05 18.01
C PHE A 51 5.82 -1.28 17.25
N LEU A 52 5.35 -2.37 17.83
CA LEU A 52 5.32 -3.66 17.13
C LEU A 52 4.46 -3.62 15.88
N PHE A 53 3.28 -3.00 15.94
CA PHE A 53 2.45 -2.78 14.76
C PHE A 53 3.11 -1.82 13.77
N GLY A 54 3.79 -0.77 14.23
CA GLY A 54 4.56 0.16 13.41
C GLY A 54 5.68 -0.53 12.63
N TYR A 55 6.48 -1.36 13.29
CA TYR A 55 7.52 -2.16 12.63
C TYR A 55 6.96 -3.17 11.64
N THR A 56 5.83 -3.79 11.97
CA THR A 56 5.14 -4.71 11.07
C THR A 56 4.68 -3.97 9.81
N ALA A 57 4.07 -2.79 9.97
CA ALA A 57 3.66 -1.95 8.85
C ALA A 57 4.87 -1.52 7.99
N LEU A 58 5.99 -1.12 8.60
CA LEU A 58 7.21 -0.76 7.91
C LEU A 58 7.78 -1.93 7.10
N GLY A 59 7.82 -3.13 7.67
CA GLY A 59 8.24 -4.35 6.98
C GLY A 59 7.34 -4.69 5.80
N LEU A 60 6.02 -4.60 5.98
CA LEU A 60 5.04 -4.85 4.92
C LEU A 60 5.17 -3.84 3.77
N ILE A 61 5.35 -2.56 4.07
CA ILE A 61 5.53 -1.52 3.03
C ILE A 61 6.84 -1.74 2.29
N SER A 62 7.93 -2.06 2.99
CA SER A 62 9.21 -2.40 2.37
C SER A 62 9.07 -3.60 1.44
N PHE A 63 8.38 -4.65 1.88
CA PHE A 63 8.02 -5.78 1.02
C PHE A 63 7.24 -5.34 -0.21
N ARG A 64 6.22 -4.49 -0.05
CA ARG A 64 5.39 -4.00 -1.16
C ARG A 64 6.20 -3.20 -2.17
N LEU A 65 7.14 -2.37 -1.72
CA LEU A 65 8.03 -1.62 -2.61
C LEU A 65 8.91 -2.57 -3.43
N LEU A 66 9.56 -3.54 -2.77
CA LEU A 66 10.37 -4.55 -3.45
C LEU A 66 9.52 -5.37 -4.43
N TRP A 67 8.35 -5.85 -4.00
CA TRP A 67 7.44 -6.61 -4.86
C TRP A 67 6.89 -5.78 -6.02
N GLY A 68 6.74 -4.48 -5.83
CA GLY A 68 6.36 -3.53 -6.89
C GLY A 68 7.44 -3.35 -7.96
N LEU A 69 8.69 -3.67 -7.67
CA LEU A 69 9.81 -3.62 -8.62
C LEU A 69 10.03 -4.96 -9.32
N VAL A 70 10.07 -6.07 -8.57
CA VAL A 70 10.48 -7.40 -9.07
C VAL A 70 9.34 -8.40 -9.19
N GLY A 71 8.17 -8.11 -8.64
CA GLY A 71 7.02 -9.00 -8.59
C GLY A 71 6.37 -9.30 -9.94
N THR A 72 5.19 -9.90 -9.89
CA THR A 72 4.42 -10.28 -11.09
C THR A 72 4.04 -9.06 -11.92
N THR A 73 3.67 -9.28 -13.17
CA THR A 73 3.35 -8.22 -14.14
C THR A 73 2.25 -7.28 -13.64
N HIS A 74 1.27 -7.80 -12.90
CA HIS A 74 0.17 -7.03 -12.34
C HIS A 74 0.53 -6.32 -11.02
N ALA A 75 1.58 -6.75 -10.32
CA ALA A 75 2.06 -6.17 -9.08
C ALA A 75 3.01 -4.99 -9.30
N ARG A 76 3.66 -4.92 -10.47
CA ARG A 76 4.68 -3.91 -10.77
C ARG A 76 4.08 -2.53 -10.93
N PHE A 77 4.65 -1.54 -10.24
CA PHE A 77 4.26 -0.14 -10.34
C PHE A 77 4.25 0.37 -11.78
N ARG A 78 5.23 -0.03 -12.57
CA ARG A 78 5.39 0.35 -13.96
C ARG A 78 4.18 0.01 -14.85
N ASN A 79 3.43 -1.02 -14.51
CA ASN A 79 2.33 -1.52 -15.35
C ASN A 79 0.97 -0.92 -14.99
N PHE A 80 0.79 -0.41 -13.77
CA PHE A 80 -0.47 0.20 -13.36
C PHE A 80 -0.38 1.72 -13.12
N LEU A 81 0.84 2.27 -13.02
CA LEU A 81 1.02 3.72 -12.98
C LEU A 81 0.86 4.28 -14.39
N SER A 82 -0.31 4.82 -14.65
CA SER A 82 -0.57 5.58 -15.87
C SER A 82 0.19 6.90 -15.85
N GLY A 83 0.61 7.37 -17.02
CA GLY A 83 1.31 8.65 -17.13
C GLY A 83 0.49 9.82 -16.56
N PRO A 84 1.15 10.93 -16.16
CA PRO A 84 0.47 12.08 -15.52
C PRO A 84 -0.65 12.67 -16.37
N LYS A 85 -0.55 12.60 -17.69
CA LYS A 85 -1.59 13.05 -18.62
C LYS A 85 -2.90 12.26 -18.46
N ALA A 86 -2.81 10.94 -18.25
CA ALA A 86 -3.98 10.09 -18.06
C ALA A 86 -4.68 10.39 -16.72
N VAL A 87 -3.92 10.70 -15.68
CA VAL A 87 -4.46 11.12 -14.37
C VAL A 87 -5.24 12.43 -14.50
N ILE A 88 -4.65 13.44 -15.15
CA ILE A 88 -5.30 14.75 -15.36
C ILE A 88 -6.59 14.59 -16.19
N GLN A 89 -6.58 13.73 -17.21
CA GLN A 89 -7.77 13.43 -17.99
C GLN A 89 -8.85 12.74 -17.15
N SER A 90 -8.48 11.78 -16.32
CA SER A 90 -9.42 11.10 -15.43
C SER A 90 -10.03 12.06 -14.40
N LEU A 91 -9.24 12.97 -13.83
CA LEU A 91 -9.75 14.02 -12.93
C LEU A 91 -10.77 14.95 -13.63
N LYS A 92 -10.49 15.35 -14.87
CA LYS A 92 -11.40 16.21 -15.64
C LYS A 92 -12.71 15.51 -16.04
N GLN A 93 -12.71 14.18 -16.10
CA GLN A 93 -13.87 13.37 -16.47
C GLN A 93 -14.73 12.96 -15.28
N LEU A 94 -14.23 13.07 -14.04
CA LEU A 94 -14.99 12.75 -12.82
C LEU A 94 -16.37 13.43 -12.74
N PRO A 95 -16.54 14.73 -13.07
CA PRO A 95 -17.85 15.37 -13.02
C PRO A 95 -18.77 14.99 -14.20
N LYS A 96 -18.27 14.28 -15.22
CA LYS A 96 -19.01 13.94 -16.45
C LYS A 96 -19.34 12.46 -16.59
N SER A 97 -19.05 11.62 -15.58
CA SER A 97 -19.37 10.20 -15.63
C SER A 97 -20.86 9.95 -15.42
N THR A 98 -21.61 10.12 -16.49
CA THR A 98 -22.86 9.39 -16.69
C THR A 98 -22.52 7.91 -16.89
N PRO A 99 -23.24 6.96 -16.28
CA PRO A 99 -22.99 5.53 -16.47
C PRO A 99 -23.50 5.08 -17.84
N ALA A 100 -22.77 5.41 -18.90
CA ALA A 100 -23.07 4.95 -20.23
C ALA A 100 -21.80 4.33 -20.84
N ASN A 101 -21.94 3.05 -21.15
CA ASN A 101 -21.02 2.17 -21.85
C ASN A 101 -20.03 1.41 -20.96
N GLY A 102 -20.47 0.21 -20.62
CA GLY A 102 -19.86 -0.92 -19.94
C GLY A 102 -18.46 -1.37 -20.38
N VAL A 103 -17.49 -0.50 -20.32
CA VAL A 103 -16.08 -0.88 -20.30
C VAL A 103 -15.63 -0.79 -18.85
N SER A 104 -15.93 -1.83 -18.09
CA SER A 104 -15.29 -2.05 -16.80
C SER A 104 -13.80 -2.28 -17.07
N HIS A 105 -12.97 -1.27 -16.86
CA HIS A 105 -11.53 -1.49 -16.75
C HIS A 105 -11.30 -2.44 -15.57
N ILE A 106 -10.98 -3.68 -15.89
CA ILE A 106 -10.55 -4.69 -14.92
C ILE A 106 -9.20 -4.21 -14.37
N GLY A 107 -9.21 -3.59 -13.20
CA GLY A 107 -8.01 -3.03 -12.55
C GLY A 107 -8.25 -1.63 -11.98
N HIS A 108 -7.23 -1.13 -11.30
CA HIS A 108 -7.25 0.24 -10.77
C HIS A 108 -7.18 1.23 -11.93
N GLY A 109 -8.15 2.13 -12.03
CA GLY A 109 -8.07 3.26 -12.94
C GLY A 109 -6.83 4.12 -12.64
N PRO A 110 -6.42 5.02 -13.55
CA PRO A 110 -5.24 5.88 -13.40
C PRO A 110 -5.14 6.57 -12.03
N LEU A 111 -6.26 7.00 -11.48
CA LEU A 111 -6.36 7.64 -10.17
C LEU A 111 -6.08 6.67 -9.03
N GLY A 112 -6.61 5.42 -9.09
CA GLY A 112 -6.42 4.42 -8.05
C GLY A 112 -4.96 4.00 -7.92
N GLY A 113 -4.24 3.88 -9.03
CA GLY A 113 -2.81 3.58 -9.01
C GLY A 113 -1.99 4.65 -8.29
N TRP A 114 -2.20 5.91 -8.61
CA TRP A 114 -1.51 7.02 -7.95
C TRP A 114 -1.92 7.19 -6.49
N ALA A 115 -3.21 7.04 -6.18
CA ALA A 115 -3.69 7.07 -4.79
C ALA A 115 -2.98 6.00 -3.93
N SER A 116 -2.81 4.78 -4.46
CA SER A 116 -2.08 3.72 -3.77
C SER A 116 -0.63 4.08 -3.48
N VAL A 117 0.08 4.70 -4.43
CA VAL A 117 1.47 5.14 -4.23
C VAL A 117 1.55 6.26 -3.19
N VAL A 118 0.66 7.24 -3.25
CA VAL A 118 0.60 8.33 -2.27
C VAL A 118 0.33 7.78 -0.86
N LEU A 119 -0.64 6.87 -0.71
CA LEU A 119 -0.94 6.24 0.57
C LEU A 119 0.26 5.44 1.12
N LEU A 120 0.94 4.66 0.27
CA LEU A 120 2.14 3.95 0.67
C LEU A 120 3.25 4.90 1.12
N ALA A 121 3.44 6.02 0.40
CA ALA A 121 4.42 7.03 0.77
C ALA A 121 4.09 7.70 2.11
N LEU A 122 2.82 8.02 2.36
CA LEU A 122 2.36 8.60 3.63
C LEU A 122 2.58 7.64 4.80
N VAL A 123 2.17 6.37 4.66
CA VAL A 123 2.36 5.36 5.73
C VAL A 123 3.84 5.08 5.94
N MET A 124 4.66 5.06 4.87
CA MET A 124 6.12 4.91 5.00
C MET A 124 6.73 6.08 5.77
N THR A 125 6.35 7.31 5.45
CA THR A 125 6.82 8.51 6.15
C THR A 125 6.43 8.46 7.63
N GLN A 126 5.18 8.08 7.93
CA GLN A 126 4.69 7.92 9.30
C GLN A 126 5.47 6.84 10.06
N ALA A 127 5.70 5.67 9.46
CA ALA A 127 6.41 4.58 10.10
C ALA A 127 7.90 4.94 10.34
N VAL A 128 8.54 5.60 9.36
CA VAL A 128 9.92 6.06 9.50
C VAL A 128 10.03 7.16 10.56
N SER A 129 9.13 8.14 10.59
CA SER A 129 9.16 9.20 11.62
C SER A 129 9.04 8.62 13.04
N GLY A 130 8.26 7.54 13.21
CA GLY A 130 8.12 6.84 14.47
C GLY A 130 9.43 6.23 15.00
N LEU A 131 10.42 5.95 14.13
CA LEU A 131 11.73 5.44 14.56
C LEU A 131 12.58 6.48 15.31
N PHE A 132 12.28 7.76 15.13
CA PHE A 132 13.03 8.88 15.73
C PHE A 132 12.33 9.46 16.97
N ILE A 133 11.12 9.00 17.29
CA ILE A 133 10.36 9.50 18.44
C ILE A 133 10.97 8.97 19.75
N SER A 134 11.05 9.85 20.75
CA SER A 134 11.31 9.54 22.16
C SER A 134 10.28 10.24 23.03
N ASP A 135 9.85 9.59 24.11
CA ASP A 135 9.06 10.22 25.16
C ASP A 135 9.93 10.63 26.37
N ASP A 136 11.26 10.53 26.27
CA ASP A 136 12.29 10.86 27.26
C ASP A 136 12.21 10.08 28.59
N ILE A 137 11.14 9.33 28.85
CA ILE A 137 10.89 8.68 30.14
C ILE A 137 10.85 7.15 30.01
N PHE A 138 10.06 6.60 29.06
CA PHE A 138 9.79 5.17 28.98
C PHE A 138 10.25 4.52 27.67
N TYR A 139 10.37 5.29 26.59
CA TYR A 139 10.71 4.76 25.29
C TYR A 139 11.54 5.73 24.44
N ALA A 140 12.61 5.17 23.84
CA ALA A 140 13.38 5.84 22.82
C ALA A 140 13.38 4.99 21.55
N GLY A 141 12.98 5.56 20.43
CA GLY A 141 13.09 4.91 19.12
C GLY A 141 14.55 4.57 18.80
N PRO A 142 14.79 3.52 17.99
CA PRO A 142 16.15 3.01 17.74
C PRO A 142 17.10 4.04 17.13
N TYR A 143 16.60 5.10 16.51
CA TYR A 143 17.41 6.16 15.89
C TYR A 143 17.27 7.53 16.59
N ASN A 144 16.68 7.58 17.78
CA ASN A 144 16.53 8.82 18.54
C ASN A 144 17.87 9.52 18.79
N SER A 145 18.93 8.78 19.08
CA SER A 145 20.28 9.33 19.32
C SER A 145 20.85 10.13 18.15
N VAL A 146 20.43 9.84 16.93
CA VAL A 146 20.88 10.56 15.73
C VAL A 146 20.29 11.97 15.70
N VAL A 147 19.06 12.15 16.14
CA VAL A 147 18.38 13.45 16.17
C VAL A 147 18.81 14.27 17.37
N SER A 148 18.91 13.65 18.55
CA SER A 148 19.35 14.36 19.77
C SER A 148 20.75 14.92 19.67
N ASN A 149 21.67 14.20 19.01
CA ASN A 149 23.05 14.67 18.79
C ASN A 149 23.18 15.78 17.73
N SER A 150 22.21 15.95 16.86
CA SER A 150 22.23 16.98 15.82
C SER A 150 21.63 18.32 16.26
N LEU A 151 20.91 18.32 17.38
CA LEU A 151 20.25 19.51 17.96
C LEU A 151 20.98 20.04 19.20
N ALA A 152 21.99 19.35 19.71
CA ALA A 152 22.88 19.76 20.79
C ALA A 152 24.11 20.48 20.25
#